data_c140fcb0e9990ac9903dd5654793e8d1
#
_entry.id   c140fcb0e9990ac9903dd5654793e8d1
#
_cell.length_a   1.000
_cell.length_b   1.000
_cell.length_c   1.000
_cell.angle_alpha   90.00
_cell.angle_beta   90.00
_cell.angle_gamma   90.00
#
_symmetry.space_group_name_H-M   'P 1'
#
loop_
_entity.id
_entity.type
_entity.pdbx_description
1 polymer ?
#
loop_
_entity_poly.entity_id
_entity_poly.type
_entity_poly.pdbx_seq_one_letter_code
_entity_poly.pdbx_strand_id
1 'polypeptide(L)'
;MLQLRPSSLISDLVYVAFNLFKIINQAPLDLFKDVEKGVPVQVFEEEHTAPISECSLTPDNKRVITSSYDKTVKAWDMETGKMLWTVDQEGLVTSCNISCDGKYVVSGLDMENAICVTDAVNATTVAYVQDHHRSTITRCCFDPDNERVSSVSSDKTIKLWDIIAQSTTITIDEAHTNVISDCCFTTDGHYLCTASWDKTLKIWDIKTGEFRYQGPIWLNRGHEGSVSSCVFSKDASLVVSGAYDKTIALWDAGAGYKKLALKGHGDWVMDVAISNNKKWILSSSKDATLRLWNIEKADHVPAALESRNTRGSKIVKCEECEKPFSLLQCDDSEAVTKCVFCRLASPSRNILPLPPIVAPDL
;
A
#
# COMPACT_ATOMS: atom_id res chain seq x y z
N MET A 1 25.07 9.07 4.38
CA MET A 1 24.36 9.27 5.67
C MET A 1 24.17 10.77 5.87
N LEU A 2 23.04 11.30 5.43
CA LEU A 2 22.68 12.71 5.65
C LEU A 2 21.99 12.82 7.00
N GLN A 3 22.66 13.41 7.97
CA GLN A 3 22.03 13.86 9.21
C GLN A 3 21.38 15.22 8.96
N LEU A 4 20.09 15.25 8.75
CA LEU A 4 19.30 16.46 8.75
C LEU A 4 18.94 16.81 10.20
N ARG A 5 19.13 18.08 10.59
CA ARG A 5 18.83 18.57 11.95
C ARG A 5 17.33 18.65 12.21
N PRO A 6 16.86 18.44 13.46
CA PRO A 6 15.46 18.38 13.78
C PRO A 6 14.82 19.79 13.77
N SER A 7 14.01 20.05 12.76
CA SER A 7 12.98 21.08 12.77
C SER A 7 11.71 20.49 12.17
N SER A 8 10.55 21.05 12.48
CA SER A 8 9.23 20.61 12.01
C SER A 8 9.13 20.46 10.47
N LEU A 9 10.02 21.11 9.73
CA LEU A 9 10.19 21.02 8.28
C LEU A 9 10.71 19.67 7.77
N ILE A 10 11.31 18.82 8.61
CA ILE A 10 11.95 17.57 8.16
C ILE A 10 10.92 16.50 7.86
N SER A 11 9.80 16.45 8.59
CA SER A 11 8.70 15.53 8.28
C SER A 11 8.11 15.79 6.90
N ASP A 12 8.06 17.04 6.48
CA ASP A 12 7.46 17.46 5.22
C ASP A 12 8.36 17.09 4.02
N LEU A 13 9.68 17.25 4.15
CA LEU A 13 10.65 16.84 3.14
C LEU A 13 10.68 15.32 2.91
N VAL A 14 10.42 14.54 3.93
CA VAL A 14 10.37 13.07 3.83
C VAL A 14 9.20 12.61 2.95
N TYR A 15 8.03 13.24 3.08
CA TYR A 15 6.88 12.94 2.22
C TYR A 15 7.10 13.31 0.75
N VAL A 16 7.69 14.47 0.49
CA VAL A 16 8.00 14.92 -0.89
C VAL A 16 9.01 13.99 -1.57
N ALA A 17 10.03 13.52 -0.86
CA ALA A 17 11.00 12.57 -1.39
C ALA A 17 10.38 11.22 -1.80
N PHE A 18 9.26 10.85 -1.22
CA PHE A 18 8.64 9.54 -1.43
C PHE A 18 7.95 9.40 -2.78
N ASN A 19 7.21 10.42 -3.19
CA ASN A 19 6.60 10.45 -4.52
C ASN A 19 7.63 10.73 -5.62
N LEU A 20 8.74 11.41 -5.30
CA LEU A 20 9.89 11.54 -6.21
C LEU A 20 10.45 10.17 -6.65
N PHE A 21 10.35 9.12 -5.85
CA PHE A 21 10.80 7.79 -6.26
C PHE A 21 9.89 7.13 -7.31
N LYS A 22 8.59 7.42 -7.32
CA LYS A 22 7.72 7.05 -8.46
C LYS A 22 8.20 7.72 -9.75
N ILE A 23 8.77 8.93 -9.67
CA ILE A 23 9.38 9.66 -10.79
C ILE A 23 10.62 8.96 -11.32
N ILE A 24 11.54 8.60 -10.44
CA ILE A 24 12.85 8.05 -10.79
C ILE A 24 12.73 6.78 -11.64
N ASN A 25 11.67 6.00 -11.43
CA ASN A 25 11.43 4.78 -12.21
C ASN A 25 10.95 5.00 -13.65
N GLN A 26 10.54 6.23 -13.99
CA GLN A 26 10.15 6.62 -15.36
C GLN A 26 11.16 7.56 -16.03
N ALA A 27 12.13 8.09 -15.26
CA ALA A 27 13.14 9.02 -15.74
C ALA A 27 14.45 8.32 -16.20
N PRO A 28 15.25 8.93 -17.08
CA PRO A 28 16.56 8.42 -17.49
C PRO A 28 17.49 8.24 -16.29
N LEU A 29 18.40 7.29 -16.40
CA LEU A 29 19.40 6.86 -15.40
C LEU A 29 20.24 7.98 -14.74
N ASP A 30 20.24 9.17 -15.30
CA ASP A 30 21.04 10.30 -14.78
C ASP A 30 20.48 10.94 -13.51
N LEU A 31 19.15 10.86 -13.27
CA LEU A 31 18.54 11.29 -12.00
C LEU A 31 18.91 10.36 -10.81
N PHE A 32 19.20 9.10 -11.07
CA PHE A 32 19.64 8.13 -10.05
C PHE A 32 20.96 8.54 -9.37
N LYS A 33 21.84 9.23 -10.09
CA LYS A 33 23.13 9.69 -9.55
C LYS A 33 22.95 10.76 -8.48
N ASP A 34 21.91 11.58 -8.58
CA ASP A 34 21.69 12.67 -7.63
C ASP A 34 21.03 12.17 -6.33
N VAL A 35 20.20 11.12 -6.40
CA VAL A 35 19.67 10.43 -5.21
C VAL A 35 20.80 9.72 -4.45
N GLU A 36 21.75 9.08 -5.14
CA GLU A 36 22.94 8.48 -4.51
C GLU A 36 23.83 9.51 -3.81
N LYS A 37 23.90 10.73 -4.34
CA LYS A 37 24.68 11.82 -3.74
C LYS A 37 23.96 12.55 -2.62
N GLY A 38 22.63 12.31 -2.46
CA GLY A 38 21.82 12.96 -1.43
C GLY A 38 21.71 14.48 -1.59
N VAL A 39 21.84 14.99 -2.82
CA VAL A 39 21.72 16.42 -3.12
C VAL A 39 20.27 16.70 -3.48
N PRO A 40 19.62 17.73 -2.90
CA PRO A 40 18.29 18.14 -3.32
C PRO A 40 18.33 18.61 -4.77
N VAL A 41 17.47 18.03 -5.63
CA VAL A 41 17.40 18.38 -7.05
C VAL A 41 16.64 19.67 -7.25
N GLN A 42 15.59 19.90 -6.45
CA GLN A 42 14.74 21.08 -6.52
C GLN A 42 14.23 21.49 -5.13
N VAL A 43 14.12 22.79 -4.91
CA VAL A 43 13.46 23.39 -3.74
C VAL A 43 12.26 24.17 -4.26
N PHE A 44 11.08 23.93 -3.64
CA PHE A 44 9.86 24.65 -4.00
C PHE A 44 9.78 25.96 -3.23
N GLU A 45 9.50 27.05 -3.94
CA GLU A 45 9.25 28.36 -3.36
C GLU A 45 7.79 28.39 -2.83
N GLU A 46 7.48 29.29 -1.92
CA GLU A 46 6.13 29.44 -1.33
C GLU A 46 5.62 28.19 -0.57
N GLU A 47 6.21 27.91 0.56
CA GLU A 47 5.93 26.75 1.40
C GLU A 47 4.48 26.67 1.86
N HIS A 48 4.03 25.45 2.19
CA HIS A 48 2.83 25.24 3.00
C HIS A 48 3.02 25.79 4.42
N THR A 49 1.96 26.30 5.01
CA THR A 49 2.02 26.89 6.37
C THR A 49 1.78 25.86 7.49
N ALA A 50 1.41 24.62 7.12
CA ALA A 50 1.23 23.48 8.02
C ALA A 50 1.82 22.20 7.39
N PRO A 51 1.89 21.10 8.14
CA PRO A 51 2.44 19.84 7.62
C PRO A 51 1.78 19.36 6.34
N ILE A 52 2.61 18.91 5.39
CA ILE A 52 2.15 18.26 4.16
C ILE A 52 1.66 16.86 4.52
N SER A 53 0.44 16.54 4.12
CA SER A 53 -0.19 15.23 4.38
C SER A 53 0.16 14.22 3.29
N GLU A 54 0.18 14.65 2.03
CA GLU A 54 0.50 13.79 0.90
C GLU A 54 1.02 14.58 -0.29
N CYS A 55 1.67 13.89 -1.21
CA CYS A 55 2.02 14.42 -2.51
C CYS A 55 1.85 13.37 -3.61
N SER A 56 1.51 13.82 -4.80
CA SER A 56 1.29 12.98 -5.98
C SER A 56 1.87 13.65 -7.22
N LEU A 57 2.36 12.85 -8.16
CA LEU A 57 2.94 13.33 -9.40
C LEU A 57 2.00 13.17 -10.57
N THR A 58 2.03 14.13 -11.45
CA THR A 58 1.37 13.99 -12.75
C THR A 58 2.01 12.88 -13.58
N PRO A 59 1.23 12.19 -14.43
CA PRO A 59 1.74 11.09 -15.26
C PRO A 59 2.85 11.50 -16.22
N ASP A 60 2.92 12.77 -16.59
CA ASP A 60 3.98 13.35 -17.43
C ASP A 60 5.24 13.73 -16.64
N ASN A 61 5.24 13.53 -15.31
CA ASN A 61 6.31 13.89 -14.38
C ASN A 61 6.70 15.38 -14.37
N LYS A 62 5.82 16.27 -14.85
CA LYS A 62 6.13 17.70 -14.92
C LYS A 62 5.64 18.49 -13.73
N ARG A 63 4.65 17.96 -13.00
CA ARG A 63 4.02 18.65 -11.87
C ARG A 63 3.95 17.76 -10.65
N VAL A 64 4.06 18.37 -9.48
CA VAL A 64 3.77 17.77 -8.18
C VAL A 64 2.51 18.41 -7.62
N ILE A 65 1.61 17.59 -7.11
CA ILE A 65 0.46 18.02 -6.34
C ILE A 65 0.74 17.71 -4.88
N THR A 66 0.54 18.68 -4.00
CA THR A 66 0.71 18.50 -2.57
C THR A 66 -0.55 18.89 -1.83
N SER A 67 -0.86 18.16 -0.78
CA SER A 67 -1.93 18.48 0.17
C SER A 67 -1.36 18.75 1.55
N SER A 68 -2.03 19.59 2.33
CA SER A 68 -1.54 19.99 3.63
C SER A 68 -2.66 20.25 4.64
N TYR A 69 -2.29 20.18 5.92
CA TYR A 69 -3.14 20.58 7.02
C TYR A 69 -3.36 22.11 7.09
N ASP A 70 -2.73 22.89 6.20
CA ASP A 70 -3.08 24.31 6.01
C ASP A 70 -4.36 24.51 5.20
N LYS A 71 -5.09 23.44 4.92
CA LYS A 71 -6.35 23.39 4.15
C LYS A 71 -6.16 23.69 2.66
N THR A 72 -4.96 23.54 2.13
CA THR A 72 -4.71 23.80 0.71
C THR A 72 -4.25 22.56 -0.03
N VAL A 73 -4.58 22.53 -1.32
CA VAL A 73 -3.97 21.66 -2.32
C VAL A 73 -3.22 22.57 -3.29
N LYS A 74 -1.93 22.30 -3.51
CA LYS A 74 -1.07 23.11 -4.39
C LYS A 74 -0.48 22.26 -5.51
N ALA A 75 -0.31 22.88 -6.66
CA ALA A 75 0.42 22.29 -7.78
C ALA A 75 1.70 23.07 -8.04
N TRP A 76 2.76 22.34 -8.33
CA TRP A 76 4.12 22.86 -8.52
C TRP A 76 4.68 22.37 -9.83
N ASP A 77 5.40 23.23 -10.52
CA ASP A 77 6.19 22.86 -11.68
C ASP A 77 7.50 22.23 -11.23
N MET A 78 7.80 21.02 -11.72
CA MET A 78 8.98 20.26 -11.30
C MET A 78 10.29 20.83 -11.82
N GLU A 79 10.26 21.50 -12.95
CA GLU A 79 11.48 22.05 -13.57
C GLU A 79 11.88 23.38 -12.93
N THR A 80 10.91 24.25 -12.68
CA THR A 80 11.15 25.59 -12.15
C THR A 80 11.01 25.71 -10.64
N GLY A 81 10.34 24.76 -9.98
CA GLY A 81 10.00 24.81 -8.55
C GLY A 81 8.91 25.80 -8.19
N LYS A 82 8.27 26.44 -9.18
CA LYS A 82 7.26 27.48 -8.93
C LYS A 82 5.89 26.88 -8.71
N MET A 83 5.12 27.51 -7.83
CA MET A 83 3.71 27.20 -7.63
C MET A 83 2.91 27.57 -8.88
N LEU A 84 2.11 26.66 -9.40
CA LEU A 84 1.24 26.85 -10.55
C LEU A 84 -0.15 27.33 -10.11
N TRP A 85 -0.71 26.71 -9.10
CA TRP A 85 -2.00 27.05 -8.53
C TRP A 85 -2.13 26.54 -7.09
N THR A 86 -3.07 27.14 -6.38
CA THR A 86 -3.53 26.68 -5.05
C THR A 86 -5.05 26.62 -5.03
N VAL A 87 -5.59 25.63 -4.33
CA VAL A 87 -7.02 25.49 -4.07
C VAL A 87 -7.23 25.36 -2.57
N ASP A 88 -8.03 26.29 -2.03
CA ASP A 88 -8.44 26.28 -0.64
C ASP A 88 -9.58 25.26 -0.42
N GLN A 89 -9.51 24.55 0.69
CA GLN A 89 -10.49 23.55 1.10
C GLN A 89 -11.14 23.97 2.43
N GLU A 90 -12.34 23.47 2.70
CA GLU A 90 -13.06 23.80 3.95
C GLU A 90 -12.38 23.22 5.20
N GLY A 91 -11.71 22.06 5.08
CA GLY A 91 -11.06 21.34 6.18
C GLY A 91 -9.58 21.03 5.92
N LEU A 92 -8.94 20.41 6.92
CA LEU A 92 -7.59 19.89 6.76
C LEU A 92 -7.58 18.84 5.66
N VAL A 93 -6.63 18.95 4.71
CA VAL A 93 -6.52 17.97 3.64
C VAL A 93 -5.64 16.83 4.13
N THR A 94 -6.21 15.65 4.23
CA THR A 94 -5.54 14.45 4.78
C THR A 94 -4.84 13.62 3.72
N SER A 95 -5.30 13.74 2.47
CA SER A 95 -4.80 12.94 1.35
C SER A 95 -5.03 13.66 0.02
N CYS A 96 -4.18 13.42 -0.96
CA CYS A 96 -4.39 13.83 -2.34
C CYS A 96 -3.84 12.82 -3.34
N ASN A 97 -4.53 12.66 -4.46
CA ASN A 97 -4.09 11.80 -5.55
C ASN A 97 -4.47 12.40 -6.89
N ILE A 98 -3.65 12.14 -7.92
CA ILE A 98 -3.95 12.59 -9.28
C ILE A 98 -4.39 11.43 -10.15
N SER A 99 -5.34 11.69 -11.06
CA SER A 99 -5.79 10.71 -12.05
C SER A 99 -4.69 10.29 -13.00
N CYS A 100 -4.76 9.07 -13.54
CA CYS A 100 -3.76 8.53 -14.46
C CYS A 100 -3.66 9.28 -15.79
N ASP A 101 -4.67 10.06 -16.14
CA ASP A 101 -4.66 10.97 -17.31
C ASP A 101 -4.20 12.40 -16.95
N GLY A 102 -3.97 12.70 -15.67
CA GLY A 102 -3.51 13.99 -15.18
C GLY A 102 -4.54 15.10 -15.18
N LYS A 103 -5.84 14.79 -15.37
CA LYS A 103 -6.90 15.81 -15.46
C LYS A 103 -7.52 16.19 -14.14
N TYR A 104 -7.60 15.24 -13.20
CA TYR A 104 -8.30 15.44 -11.93
C TYR A 104 -7.41 15.15 -10.75
N VAL A 105 -7.60 15.91 -9.69
CA VAL A 105 -7.02 15.68 -8.36
C VAL A 105 -8.17 15.36 -7.40
N VAL A 106 -8.08 14.25 -6.69
CA VAL A 106 -8.95 13.96 -5.56
C VAL A 106 -8.26 14.31 -4.27
N SER A 107 -8.97 14.91 -3.35
CA SER A 107 -8.51 15.19 -1.99
C SER A 107 -9.51 14.65 -0.96
N GLY A 108 -8.98 14.07 0.12
CA GLY A 108 -9.74 13.65 1.29
C GLY A 108 -9.66 14.72 2.37
N LEU A 109 -10.78 15.00 3.03
CA LEU A 109 -10.91 16.05 4.02
C LEU A 109 -11.30 15.47 5.39
N ASP A 110 -10.83 16.12 6.46
CA ASP A 110 -11.22 15.79 7.83
C ASP A 110 -12.58 16.40 8.21
N MET A 111 -12.85 17.62 7.73
CA MET A 111 -14.14 18.28 7.91
C MET A 111 -15.16 17.68 6.97
N GLU A 112 -16.38 17.45 7.50
CA GLU A 112 -17.50 16.86 6.76
C GLU A 112 -17.18 15.47 6.17
N ASN A 113 -16.04 14.87 6.53
CA ASN A 113 -15.58 13.56 6.03
C ASN A 113 -15.77 13.45 4.52
N ALA A 114 -15.40 14.51 3.81
CA ALA A 114 -15.71 14.75 2.41
C ALA A 114 -14.57 14.33 1.49
N ILE A 115 -14.93 14.01 0.24
CA ILE A 115 -13.99 13.98 -0.87
C ILE A 115 -14.26 15.18 -1.78
N CYS A 116 -13.18 15.78 -2.27
CA CYS A 116 -13.23 16.86 -3.24
C CYS A 116 -12.49 16.44 -4.50
N VAL A 117 -13.11 16.60 -5.66
CA VAL A 117 -12.48 16.37 -6.97
C VAL A 117 -12.27 17.73 -7.64
N THR A 118 -11.04 18.03 -8.00
CA THR A 118 -10.61 19.29 -8.60
C THR A 118 -10.05 19.05 -9.99
N ASP A 119 -10.36 19.91 -10.94
CA ASP A 119 -9.71 19.94 -12.27
C ASP A 119 -8.25 20.39 -12.10
N ALA A 120 -7.29 19.57 -12.53
CA ALA A 120 -5.86 19.80 -12.35
C ALA A 120 -5.30 20.90 -13.26
N VAL A 121 -6.05 21.34 -14.26
CA VAL A 121 -5.64 22.39 -15.20
C VAL A 121 -6.18 23.75 -14.76
N ASN A 122 -7.48 23.80 -14.48
CA ASN A 122 -8.20 25.04 -14.19
C ASN A 122 -8.26 25.35 -12.69
N ALA A 123 -7.82 24.44 -11.84
CA ALA A 123 -7.91 24.55 -10.37
C ALA A 123 -9.35 24.78 -9.86
N THR A 124 -10.35 24.22 -10.55
CA THR A 124 -11.77 24.37 -10.22
C THR A 124 -12.31 23.09 -9.60
N THR A 125 -13.16 23.23 -8.59
CA THR A 125 -13.84 22.07 -7.98
C THR A 125 -14.89 21.51 -8.95
N VAL A 126 -14.75 20.23 -9.28
CA VAL A 126 -15.66 19.48 -10.15
C VAL A 126 -16.76 18.79 -9.35
N ALA A 127 -16.39 18.23 -8.21
CA ALA A 127 -17.31 17.58 -7.30
C ALA A 127 -16.86 17.74 -5.85
N TYR A 128 -17.85 17.93 -4.97
CA TYR A 128 -17.64 17.96 -3.52
C TYR A 128 -18.70 17.08 -2.85
N VAL A 129 -18.27 15.99 -2.23
CA VAL A 129 -19.17 14.97 -1.68
C VAL A 129 -19.03 14.99 -0.15
N GLN A 130 -20.00 15.64 0.50
CA GLN A 130 -20.10 15.72 1.95
C GLN A 130 -20.56 14.41 2.56
N ASP A 131 -20.23 14.18 3.82
CA ASP A 131 -20.65 13.01 4.60
C ASP A 131 -20.37 11.69 3.86
N HIS A 132 -19.32 11.69 3.03
CA HIS A 132 -18.94 10.51 2.26
C HIS A 132 -18.56 9.36 3.18
N HIS A 133 -17.87 9.63 4.28
CA HIS A 133 -17.58 8.71 5.37
C HIS A 133 -18.16 9.19 6.69
N ARG A 134 -18.14 8.32 7.71
CA ARG A 134 -18.60 8.64 9.08
C ARG A 134 -17.47 9.17 9.97
N SER A 135 -16.25 9.18 9.49
CA SER A 135 -15.05 9.69 10.17
C SER A 135 -14.02 10.13 9.13
N THR A 136 -12.93 10.72 9.61
CA THR A 136 -11.84 11.25 8.78
C THR A 136 -11.40 10.28 7.69
N ILE A 137 -11.33 10.77 6.46
CA ILE A 137 -10.74 10.07 5.33
C ILE A 137 -9.22 10.06 5.53
N THR A 138 -8.63 8.89 5.49
CA THR A 138 -7.18 8.71 5.68
C THR A 138 -6.42 8.67 4.36
N ARG A 139 -7.06 8.11 3.32
CA ARG A 139 -6.49 8.00 1.99
C ARG A 139 -7.57 8.01 0.92
N CYS A 140 -7.25 8.58 -0.24
CA CYS A 140 -8.06 8.45 -1.43
C CYS A 140 -7.16 8.25 -2.66
N CYS A 141 -7.60 7.46 -3.63
CA CYS A 141 -6.87 7.25 -4.88
C CYS A 141 -7.82 6.99 -6.06
N PHE A 142 -7.40 7.41 -7.25
CA PHE A 142 -8.10 7.06 -8.48
C PHE A 142 -7.85 5.61 -8.86
N ASP A 143 -8.84 4.99 -9.49
CA ASP A 143 -8.61 3.75 -10.22
C ASP A 143 -7.82 4.05 -11.52
N PRO A 144 -7.15 3.06 -12.11
CA PRO A 144 -6.34 3.29 -13.32
C PRO A 144 -7.13 3.74 -14.53
N ASP A 145 -8.43 3.43 -14.59
CA ASP A 145 -9.34 3.82 -15.69
C ASP A 145 -9.86 5.25 -15.51
N ASN A 146 -9.59 5.90 -14.38
CA ASN A 146 -10.04 7.24 -13.99
C ASN A 146 -11.58 7.39 -13.93
N GLU A 147 -12.29 6.29 -13.76
CA GLU A 147 -13.75 6.27 -13.65
C GLU A 147 -14.21 6.38 -12.20
N ARG A 148 -13.39 5.88 -11.26
CA ARG A 148 -13.73 5.79 -9.83
C ARG A 148 -12.64 6.31 -8.94
N VAL A 149 -13.07 6.76 -7.77
CA VAL A 149 -12.21 7.09 -6.64
C VAL A 149 -12.46 6.09 -5.53
N SER A 150 -11.41 5.45 -5.02
CA SER A 150 -11.49 4.74 -3.75
C SER A 150 -11.13 5.69 -2.62
N SER A 151 -11.86 5.60 -1.53
CA SER A 151 -11.58 6.29 -0.29
C SER A 151 -11.64 5.32 0.88
N VAL A 152 -10.72 5.48 1.81
CA VAL A 152 -10.66 4.69 3.04
C VAL A 152 -10.63 5.63 4.25
N SER A 153 -11.15 5.16 5.37
CA SER A 153 -11.41 6.03 6.50
C SER A 153 -11.10 5.38 7.86
N SER A 154 -11.01 6.26 8.84
CA SER A 154 -10.98 5.88 10.26
C SER A 154 -12.28 5.22 10.72
N ASP A 155 -13.37 5.30 9.96
CA ASP A 155 -14.62 4.58 10.21
C ASP A 155 -14.57 3.10 9.84
N LYS A 156 -13.42 2.60 9.38
CA LYS A 156 -13.13 1.19 9.00
C LYS A 156 -13.83 0.75 7.71
N THR A 157 -14.33 1.70 6.92
CA THR A 157 -15.01 1.41 5.66
C THR A 157 -14.15 1.76 4.46
N ILE A 158 -14.42 1.07 3.36
CA ILE A 158 -13.89 1.36 2.03
C ILE A 158 -15.07 1.77 1.16
N LYS A 159 -14.94 2.86 0.43
CA LYS A 159 -15.95 3.31 -0.53
C LYS A 159 -15.34 3.56 -1.89
N LEU A 160 -16.07 3.17 -2.93
CA LEU A 160 -15.76 3.51 -4.31
C LEU A 160 -16.85 4.44 -4.84
N TRP A 161 -16.43 5.60 -5.27
CA TRP A 161 -17.28 6.64 -5.81
C TRP A 161 -17.04 6.78 -7.31
N ASP A 162 -18.11 6.73 -8.10
CA ASP A 162 -18.06 6.88 -9.54
C ASP A 162 -18.16 8.36 -9.92
N ILE A 163 -17.19 8.83 -10.70
CA ILE A 163 -17.04 10.24 -11.06
C ILE A 163 -18.13 10.68 -12.01
N ILE A 164 -18.51 9.81 -12.95
CA ILE A 164 -19.51 10.13 -13.98
C ILE A 164 -20.92 10.04 -13.39
N ALA A 165 -21.20 8.95 -12.69
CA ALA A 165 -22.49 8.74 -12.04
C ALA A 165 -22.70 9.63 -10.80
N GLN A 166 -21.65 10.25 -10.28
CA GLN A 166 -21.63 11.05 -9.06
C GLN A 166 -22.28 10.32 -7.87
N SER A 167 -22.00 9.04 -7.73
CA SER A 167 -22.59 8.19 -6.70
C SER A 167 -21.61 7.14 -6.19
N THR A 168 -21.80 6.73 -4.92
CA THR A 168 -21.04 5.63 -4.34
C THR A 168 -21.54 4.31 -4.88
N THR A 169 -20.70 3.60 -5.60
CA THR A 169 -21.05 2.31 -6.26
C THR A 169 -20.78 1.11 -5.37
N ILE A 170 -19.75 1.18 -4.53
CA ILE A 170 -19.37 0.10 -3.62
C ILE A 170 -19.10 0.69 -2.25
N THR A 171 -19.66 0.04 -1.22
CA THR A 171 -19.33 0.28 0.18
C THR A 171 -18.99 -1.06 0.80
N ILE A 172 -17.84 -1.15 1.47
CA ILE A 172 -17.42 -2.31 2.25
C ILE A 172 -17.36 -1.84 3.71
N ASP A 173 -18.38 -2.20 4.46
CA ASP A 173 -18.45 -1.93 5.90
C ASP A 173 -17.57 -2.93 6.65
N GLU A 174 -17.04 -2.50 7.79
CA GLU A 174 -16.18 -3.32 8.65
C GLU A 174 -15.06 -4.04 7.88
N ALA A 175 -14.54 -3.37 6.84
CA ALA A 175 -13.46 -3.91 6.03
C ALA A 175 -12.24 -4.31 6.87
N HIS A 176 -11.98 -3.55 7.94
CA HIS A 176 -10.94 -3.80 8.93
C HIS A 176 -11.49 -3.63 10.35
N THR A 177 -10.77 -4.17 11.34
CA THR A 177 -11.18 -4.03 12.76
C THR A 177 -10.68 -2.72 13.39
N ASN A 178 -9.79 -1.99 12.71
CA ASN A 178 -9.26 -0.70 13.13
C ASN A 178 -9.18 0.26 11.94
N VAL A 179 -8.68 1.48 12.16
CA VAL A 179 -8.46 2.52 11.13
C VAL A 179 -7.78 1.93 9.90
N ILE A 180 -8.30 2.24 8.73
CA ILE A 180 -7.63 1.95 7.47
C ILE A 180 -6.70 3.12 7.18
N SER A 181 -5.41 2.86 7.07
CA SER A 181 -4.37 3.90 6.93
C SER A 181 -4.05 4.24 5.48
N ASP A 182 -4.13 3.24 4.60
CA ASP A 182 -3.72 3.40 3.21
C ASP A 182 -4.49 2.47 2.28
N CYS A 183 -4.54 2.83 0.98
CA CYS A 183 -5.08 1.99 -0.07
C CYS A 183 -4.37 2.24 -1.41
N CYS A 184 -4.25 1.20 -2.22
CA CYS A 184 -3.69 1.29 -3.56
C CYS A 184 -4.34 0.28 -4.51
N PHE A 185 -4.54 0.67 -5.77
CA PHE A 185 -5.00 -0.23 -6.83
C PHE A 185 -3.84 -0.96 -7.49
N THR A 186 -4.13 -2.13 -8.07
CA THR A 186 -3.30 -2.71 -9.13
C THR A 186 -3.38 -1.89 -10.40
N THR A 187 -2.37 -1.97 -11.26
CA THR A 187 -2.31 -1.19 -12.51
C THR A 187 -3.42 -1.52 -13.51
N ASP A 188 -4.07 -2.67 -13.37
CA ASP A 188 -5.21 -3.11 -14.16
C ASP A 188 -6.57 -2.82 -13.52
N GLY A 189 -6.58 -2.17 -12.34
CA GLY A 189 -7.79 -1.82 -11.60
C GLY A 189 -8.61 -3.01 -11.06
N HIS A 190 -8.08 -4.25 -11.14
CA HIS A 190 -8.80 -5.43 -10.68
C HIS A 190 -8.86 -5.53 -9.15
N TYR A 191 -7.75 -5.22 -8.50
CA TYR A 191 -7.61 -5.39 -7.07
C TYR A 191 -7.29 -4.08 -6.37
N LEU A 192 -7.84 -3.94 -5.18
CA LEU A 192 -7.52 -2.88 -4.22
C LEU A 192 -6.84 -3.52 -3.02
N CYS A 193 -5.65 -3.06 -2.64
CA CYS A 193 -5.03 -3.40 -1.37
C CYS A 193 -5.33 -2.31 -0.35
N THR A 194 -5.61 -2.72 0.87
CA THR A 194 -5.79 -1.81 2.02
C THR A 194 -4.90 -2.21 3.17
N ALA A 195 -4.31 -1.21 3.82
CA ALA A 195 -3.50 -1.35 5.02
C ALA A 195 -4.26 -0.81 6.23
N SER A 196 -4.07 -1.42 7.41
CA SER A 196 -4.80 -1.02 8.60
C SER A 196 -3.95 -1.04 9.87
N TRP A 197 -4.39 -0.24 10.85
CA TRP A 197 -3.86 -0.28 12.20
C TRP A 197 -4.22 -1.57 12.95
N ASP A 198 -5.06 -2.43 12.38
CA ASP A 198 -5.28 -3.79 12.88
C ASP A 198 -4.11 -4.74 12.59
N LYS A 199 -3.00 -4.24 12.04
CA LYS A 199 -1.76 -4.96 11.70
C LYS A 199 -1.87 -5.86 10.48
N THR A 200 -2.94 -5.73 9.71
CA THR A 200 -3.20 -6.54 8.53
C THR A 200 -3.27 -5.71 7.26
N LEU A 201 -3.04 -6.38 6.15
CA LEU A 201 -3.43 -5.89 4.83
C LEU A 201 -4.48 -6.85 4.27
N LYS A 202 -5.33 -6.32 3.40
CA LYS A 202 -6.34 -7.10 2.69
C LYS A 202 -6.35 -6.69 1.23
N ILE A 203 -6.50 -7.69 0.35
CA ILE A 203 -6.62 -7.48 -1.09
C ILE A 203 -8.06 -7.83 -1.50
N TRP A 204 -8.73 -6.90 -2.13
CA TRP A 204 -10.14 -6.96 -2.53
C TRP A 204 -10.23 -7.06 -4.04
N ASP A 205 -10.95 -8.05 -4.56
CA ASP A 205 -11.29 -8.13 -5.98
C ASP A 205 -12.45 -7.18 -6.28
N ILE A 206 -12.12 -5.98 -6.71
CA ILE A 206 -13.11 -4.92 -6.94
C ILE A 206 -13.82 -5.07 -8.30
N LYS A 207 -13.13 -5.69 -9.27
CA LYS A 207 -13.68 -5.82 -10.63
C LYS A 207 -14.77 -6.87 -10.75
N THR A 208 -14.53 -8.06 -10.21
CA THR A 208 -15.53 -9.14 -10.24
C THR A 208 -16.53 -9.04 -9.11
N GLY A 209 -16.16 -8.37 -8.01
CA GLY A 209 -16.95 -8.30 -6.80
C GLY A 209 -16.98 -9.62 -6.02
N GLU A 210 -16.11 -10.57 -6.34
CA GLU A 210 -16.01 -11.87 -5.65
C GLU A 210 -15.72 -11.73 -4.16
N PHE A 211 -15.13 -10.61 -3.73
CA PHE A 211 -14.91 -10.33 -2.31
C PHE A 211 -16.21 -10.44 -1.47
N ARG A 212 -17.39 -10.26 -2.08
CA ARG A 212 -18.69 -10.37 -1.41
C ARG A 212 -19.03 -11.80 -0.97
N TYR A 213 -18.45 -12.79 -1.65
CA TYR A 213 -18.73 -14.21 -1.41
C TYR A 213 -17.53 -14.95 -0.81
N GLN A 214 -16.30 -14.60 -1.26
CA GLN A 214 -15.08 -15.28 -0.85
C GLN A 214 -14.31 -14.50 0.21
N GLY A 215 -14.66 -13.23 0.41
CA GLY A 215 -13.90 -12.31 1.24
C GLY A 215 -12.58 -11.87 0.59
N PRO A 216 -11.81 -11.01 1.26
CA PRO A 216 -10.52 -10.54 0.77
C PRO A 216 -9.43 -11.60 0.94
N ILE A 217 -8.34 -11.46 0.18
CA ILE A 217 -7.09 -12.16 0.46
C ILE A 217 -6.44 -11.48 1.68
N TRP A 218 -6.17 -12.26 2.72
CA TRP A 218 -5.59 -11.76 3.94
C TRP A 218 -4.06 -11.83 3.91
N LEU A 219 -3.40 -10.69 4.14
CA LEU A 219 -1.97 -10.61 4.39
C LEU A 219 -1.78 -10.32 5.88
N ASN A 220 -1.75 -11.36 6.68
CA ASN A 220 -1.66 -11.27 8.15
C ASN A 220 -0.36 -11.91 8.68
N ARG A 221 -0.10 -11.75 9.98
CA ARG A 221 1.08 -12.29 10.68
C ARG A 221 2.42 -11.79 10.15
N GLY A 222 2.44 -10.65 9.47
CA GLY A 222 3.66 -10.05 8.95
C GLY A 222 4.17 -8.86 9.74
N HIS A 223 3.26 -8.12 10.35
CA HIS A 223 3.58 -6.96 11.18
C HIS A 223 3.14 -7.16 12.64
N GLU A 224 3.94 -6.67 13.56
CA GLU A 224 3.61 -6.62 14.99
C GLU A 224 2.99 -5.27 15.40
N GLY A 225 3.19 -4.23 14.59
CA GLY A 225 2.62 -2.90 14.73
C GLY A 225 1.57 -2.55 13.68
N SER A 226 0.94 -1.39 13.85
CA SER A 226 -0.01 -0.83 12.88
C SER A 226 0.65 -0.66 11.53
N VAL A 227 -0.01 -1.08 10.44
CA VAL A 227 0.48 -0.85 9.08
C VAL A 227 0.16 0.59 8.70
N SER A 228 1.13 1.30 8.14
CA SER A 228 1.02 2.71 7.75
C SER A 228 0.74 2.88 6.27
N SER A 229 1.40 2.10 5.42
CA SER A 229 1.34 2.26 3.98
C SER A 229 1.44 0.93 3.25
N CYS A 230 0.87 0.86 2.05
CA CYS A 230 0.94 -0.30 1.17
C CYS A 230 1.06 0.12 -0.29
N VAL A 231 1.76 -0.69 -1.09
CA VAL A 231 1.90 -0.46 -2.53
C VAL A 231 2.03 -1.78 -3.28
N PHE A 232 1.37 -1.89 -4.45
CA PHE A 232 1.58 -2.99 -5.38
C PHE A 232 2.81 -2.77 -6.24
N SER A 233 3.47 -3.86 -6.63
CA SER A 233 4.37 -3.84 -7.79
C SER A 233 3.57 -3.63 -9.08
N LYS A 234 4.22 -3.10 -10.13
CA LYS A 234 3.57 -2.80 -11.41
C LYS A 234 2.85 -4.00 -12.04
N ASP A 235 3.36 -5.20 -11.84
CA ASP A 235 2.77 -6.45 -12.35
C ASP A 235 1.79 -7.11 -11.36
N ALA A 236 1.45 -6.43 -10.29
CA ALA A 236 0.57 -6.91 -9.22
C ALA A 236 1.02 -8.21 -8.51
N SER A 237 2.25 -8.68 -8.76
CA SER A 237 2.77 -9.93 -8.16
C SER A 237 3.18 -9.77 -6.70
N LEU A 238 3.58 -8.57 -6.31
CA LEU A 238 4.10 -8.25 -4.98
C LEU A 238 3.31 -7.11 -4.34
N VAL A 239 3.20 -7.16 -3.01
CA VAL A 239 2.79 -6.04 -2.17
C VAL A 239 3.94 -5.70 -1.23
N VAL A 240 4.20 -4.42 -1.05
CA VAL A 240 5.13 -3.90 -0.03
C VAL A 240 4.33 -3.13 0.99
N SER A 241 4.64 -3.32 2.27
CA SER A 241 4.01 -2.59 3.36
C SER A 241 5.03 -2.06 4.35
N GLY A 242 4.76 -0.86 4.86
CA GLY A 242 5.48 -0.25 5.97
C GLY A 242 4.64 -0.26 7.24
N ALA A 243 5.28 -0.36 8.42
CA ALA A 243 4.54 -0.38 9.67
C ALA A 243 5.24 0.35 10.81
N TYR A 244 4.48 0.62 11.87
CA TYR A 244 4.96 1.24 13.10
C TYR A 244 5.83 0.31 13.95
N ASP A 245 5.93 -0.97 13.57
CA ASP A 245 6.92 -1.91 14.14
C ASP A 245 8.34 -1.68 13.60
N LYS A 246 8.56 -0.60 12.83
CA LYS A 246 9.86 -0.20 12.23
C LYS A 246 10.34 -1.13 11.12
N THR A 247 9.45 -1.97 10.60
CA THR A 247 9.76 -2.95 9.55
C THR A 247 9.01 -2.68 8.27
N ILE A 248 9.57 -3.20 7.19
CA ILE A 248 8.93 -3.25 5.88
C ILE A 248 8.72 -4.73 5.56
N ALA A 249 7.56 -5.10 5.09
CA ALA A 249 7.26 -6.45 4.66
C ALA A 249 7.02 -6.51 3.15
N LEU A 250 7.57 -7.54 2.53
CA LEU A 250 7.34 -7.90 1.12
C LEU A 250 6.46 -9.14 1.09
N TRP A 251 5.37 -9.08 0.36
CA TRP A 251 4.36 -10.12 0.27
C TRP A 251 4.20 -10.63 -1.15
N ASP A 252 3.89 -11.91 -1.28
CA ASP A 252 3.34 -12.46 -2.50
C ASP A 252 1.84 -12.15 -2.56
N ALA A 253 1.43 -11.35 -3.53
CA ALA A 253 0.04 -10.89 -3.63
C ALA A 253 -0.94 -12.04 -3.94
N GLY A 254 -0.54 -12.99 -4.79
CA GLY A 254 -1.39 -14.11 -5.18
C GLY A 254 -1.48 -15.22 -4.13
N ALA A 255 -0.39 -15.48 -3.44
CA ALA A 255 -0.32 -16.54 -2.44
C ALA A 255 -0.64 -16.08 -1.00
N GLY A 256 -0.65 -14.75 -0.76
CA GLY A 256 -1.03 -14.18 0.52
C GLY A 256 -0.03 -14.40 1.66
N TYR A 257 1.24 -14.69 1.37
CA TYR A 257 2.25 -14.87 2.42
C TYR A 257 3.38 -13.85 2.35
N LYS A 258 4.03 -13.61 3.50
CA LYS A 258 5.18 -12.72 3.60
C LYS A 258 6.44 -13.40 3.06
N LYS A 259 7.05 -12.80 2.04
CA LYS A 259 8.32 -13.25 1.45
C LYS A 259 9.54 -12.81 2.25
N LEU A 260 9.54 -11.55 2.68
CA LEU A 260 10.70 -10.92 3.30
C LEU A 260 10.28 -9.85 4.30
N ALA A 261 11.05 -9.66 5.35
CA ALA A 261 10.96 -8.53 6.26
C ALA A 261 12.31 -7.78 6.26
N LEU A 262 12.25 -6.47 5.99
CA LEU A 262 13.40 -5.58 6.01
C LEU A 262 13.41 -4.83 7.34
N LYS A 263 14.47 -5.00 8.10
CA LYS A 263 14.67 -4.36 9.40
C LYS A 263 15.86 -3.39 9.32
N GLY A 264 15.73 -2.24 9.96
CA GLY A 264 16.83 -1.27 9.97
C GLY A 264 16.40 0.14 10.36
N HIS A 265 15.14 0.54 10.16
CA HIS A 265 14.66 1.81 10.66
C HIS A 265 14.66 1.87 12.19
N GLY A 266 15.01 3.04 12.73
CA GLY A 266 15.04 3.30 14.15
C GLY A 266 13.68 3.64 14.77
N ASP A 267 12.72 4.05 13.92
CA ASP A 267 11.35 4.45 14.31
C ASP A 267 10.33 4.05 13.24
N TRP A 268 9.09 4.43 13.40
CA TRP A 268 7.94 4.08 12.56
C TRP A 268 8.23 4.29 11.07
N VAL A 269 7.97 3.28 10.28
CA VAL A 269 7.94 3.45 8.81
C VAL A 269 6.66 4.17 8.46
N MET A 270 6.76 5.27 7.75
CA MET A 270 5.62 6.12 7.41
C MET A 270 5.05 5.76 6.05
N ASP A 271 5.93 5.54 5.07
CA ASP A 271 5.50 5.24 3.71
C ASP A 271 6.52 4.34 2.98
N VAL A 272 6.05 3.61 1.95
CA VAL A 272 6.86 2.70 1.15
C VAL A 272 6.55 2.82 -0.35
N ALA A 273 7.56 2.64 -1.19
CA ALA A 273 7.41 2.55 -2.63
C ALA A 273 8.27 1.42 -3.21
N ILE A 274 7.84 0.84 -4.31
CA ILE A 274 8.58 -0.19 -5.03
C ILE A 274 8.91 0.27 -6.45
N SER A 275 10.11 -0.06 -6.92
CA SER A 275 10.53 0.25 -8.28
C SER A 275 9.82 -0.60 -9.32
N ASN A 276 9.59 -0.06 -10.53
CA ASN A 276 8.93 -0.78 -11.63
C ASN A 276 9.65 -2.09 -12.01
N ASN A 277 10.96 -2.14 -11.85
CA ASN A 277 11.78 -3.34 -12.10
C ASN A 277 11.81 -4.31 -10.93
N LYS A 278 11.12 -4.01 -9.83
CA LYS A 278 11.06 -4.80 -8.59
C LYS A 278 12.41 -5.08 -7.93
N LYS A 279 13.44 -4.27 -8.21
CA LYS A 279 14.76 -4.44 -7.63
C LYS A 279 14.98 -3.63 -6.37
N TRP A 280 14.20 -2.55 -6.20
CA TRP A 280 14.38 -1.59 -5.14
C TRP A 280 13.09 -1.27 -4.41
N ILE A 281 13.20 -1.13 -3.11
CA ILE A 281 12.16 -0.55 -2.25
C ILE A 281 12.76 0.72 -1.65
N LEU A 282 11.97 1.79 -1.64
CA LEU A 282 12.27 2.99 -0.87
C LEU A 282 11.32 3.05 0.32
N SER A 283 11.82 3.49 1.45
CA SER A 283 11.02 3.70 2.66
C SER A 283 11.38 5.00 3.33
N SER A 284 10.37 5.65 3.89
CA SER A 284 10.50 6.80 4.78
C SER A 284 10.15 6.43 6.20
N SER A 285 10.80 7.05 7.18
CA SER A 285 10.55 6.77 8.58
C SER A 285 10.57 8.03 9.43
N LYS A 286 9.86 7.96 10.55
CA LYS A 286 9.87 8.98 11.61
C LYS A 286 11.27 9.15 12.25
N ASP A 287 12.20 8.22 11.99
CA ASP A 287 13.62 8.38 12.34
C ASP A 287 14.34 9.44 11.51
N ALA A 288 13.59 10.20 10.68
CA ALA A 288 14.07 11.23 9.77
C ALA A 288 15.05 10.71 8.70
N THR A 289 14.94 9.41 8.34
CA THR A 289 15.76 8.82 7.28
C THR A 289 14.91 8.28 6.14
N LEU A 290 15.47 8.36 4.93
CA LEU A 290 15.04 7.61 3.76
C LEU A 290 16.00 6.44 3.58
N ARG A 291 15.48 5.26 3.28
CA ARG A 291 16.28 4.06 3.01
C ARG A 291 15.91 3.42 1.70
N LEU A 292 16.95 3.08 0.95
CA LEU A 292 16.83 2.35 -0.30
C LEU A 292 17.30 0.91 -0.06
N TRP A 293 16.45 -0.05 -0.39
CA TRP A 293 16.66 -1.48 -0.15
C TRP A 293 16.76 -2.20 -1.49
N ASN A 294 17.86 -2.94 -1.69
CA ASN A 294 17.99 -3.80 -2.85
C ASN A 294 17.33 -5.17 -2.55
N ILE A 295 16.30 -5.51 -3.32
CA ILE A 295 15.55 -6.76 -3.19
C ILE A 295 15.71 -7.68 -4.41
N GLU A 296 16.69 -7.42 -5.27
CA GLU A 296 16.92 -8.19 -6.52
C GLU A 296 17.03 -9.71 -6.27
N LYS A 297 17.49 -10.11 -5.08
CA LYS A 297 17.61 -11.51 -4.69
C LYS A 297 16.47 -12.03 -3.80
N ALA A 298 15.41 -11.23 -3.61
CA ALA A 298 14.31 -11.62 -2.71
C ALA A 298 13.54 -12.86 -3.19
N ASP A 299 13.52 -13.12 -4.50
CA ASP A 299 12.90 -14.33 -5.06
C ASP A 299 13.66 -15.62 -4.67
N HIS A 300 14.91 -15.51 -4.25
CA HIS A 300 15.73 -16.61 -3.78
C HIS A 300 15.75 -16.80 -2.27
N VAL A 301 15.10 -15.91 -1.51
CA VAL A 301 15.00 -16.06 -0.05
C VAL A 301 13.92 -17.09 0.26
N PRO A 302 14.27 -18.28 0.76
CA PRO A 302 13.26 -19.28 1.10
C PRO A 302 12.37 -18.71 2.21
N ALA A 303 11.05 -18.83 2.07
CA ALA A 303 10.07 -18.49 3.11
C ALA A 303 10.32 -19.22 4.45
N ALA A 304 11.22 -20.21 4.43
CA ALA A 304 11.55 -21.11 5.53
C ALA A 304 12.39 -20.48 6.67
N LEU A 305 13.01 -19.31 6.50
CA LEU A 305 13.92 -18.77 7.53
C LEU A 305 13.20 -18.12 8.71
N GLU A 306 11.92 -17.80 8.61
CA GLU A 306 11.15 -17.19 9.72
C GLU A 306 10.29 -18.19 10.52
N SER A 307 10.17 -19.45 10.10
CA SER A 307 9.35 -20.46 10.76
C SER A 307 9.92 -21.00 12.08
N ARG A 308 11.09 -20.52 12.51
CA ARG A 308 11.72 -21.02 13.75
C ARG A 308 11.00 -20.68 15.06
N ASN A 309 10.00 -19.81 15.05
CA ASN A 309 9.27 -19.40 16.26
C ASN A 309 7.80 -19.84 16.32
N THR A 310 7.26 -20.50 15.29
CA THR A 310 5.93 -21.12 15.37
C THR A 310 6.10 -22.61 15.68
N ARG A 311 5.73 -22.99 16.87
CA ARG A 311 5.73 -24.40 17.30
C ARG A 311 5.13 -25.31 16.21
N GLY A 312 5.95 -26.12 15.57
CA GLY A 312 5.57 -27.34 14.92
C GLY A 312 5.05 -27.28 13.48
N SER A 313 5.18 -26.17 12.73
CA SER A 313 4.80 -26.16 11.30
C SER A 313 6.02 -26.03 10.38
N LYS A 314 6.16 -26.98 9.46
CA LYS A 314 7.15 -26.96 8.38
C LYS A 314 6.48 -26.47 7.11
N ILE A 315 7.04 -25.49 6.44
CA ILE A 315 6.55 -25.04 5.14
C ILE A 315 7.30 -25.82 4.06
N VAL A 316 6.57 -26.45 3.15
CA VAL A 316 7.09 -27.19 2.01
C VAL A 316 6.43 -26.71 0.73
N LYS A 317 7.10 -26.89 -0.41
CA LYS A 317 6.50 -26.60 -1.73
C LYS A 317 5.71 -27.80 -2.20
N CYS A 318 4.53 -27.56 -2.77
CA CYS A 318 3.73 -28.57 -3.42
C CYS A 318 4.41 -29.01 -4.72
N GLU A 319 4.58 -30.33 -4.92
CA GLU A 319 5.19 -30.87 -6.14
C GLU A 319 4.36 -30.63 -7.41
N GLU A 320 3.07 -30.38 -7.28
CA GLU A 320 2.16 -30.26 -8.41
C GLU A 320 1.89 -28.81 -8.82
N CYS A 321 1.71 -27.90 -7.85
CA CYS A 321 1.42 -26.48 -8.14
C CYS A 321 2.53 -25.53 -7.69
N GLU A 322 3.64 -26.06 -7.16
CA GLU A 322 4.81 -25.34 -6.62
C GLU A 322 4.52 -24.33 -5.53
N LYS A 323 3.26 -24.21 -5.09
CA LYS A 323 2.86 -23.28 -4.02
C LYS A 323 3.31 -23.79 -2.66
N PRO A 324 3.78 -22.89 -1.77
CA PRO A 324 4.15 -23.27 -0.42
C PRO A 324 2.88 -23.61 0.40
N PHE A 325 2.99 -24.63 1.24
CA PHE A 325 1.94 -24.98 2.21
C PHE A 325 2.57 -25.43 3.52
N SER A 326 1.81 -25.31 4.60
CA SER A 326 2.24 -25.64 5.96
C SER A 326 1.94 -27.10 6.30
N LEU A 327 2.94 -27.81 6.82
CA LEU A 327 2.78 -29.12 7.45
C LEU A 327 2.86 -28.96 8.97
N LEU A 328 1.82 -29.42 9.68
CA LEU A 328 1.93 -29.67 11.11
C LEU A 328 2.83 -30.90 11.30
N GLN A 329 3.89 -30.79 12.07
CA GLN A 329 4.71 -31.93 12.46
C GLN A 329 3.86 -32.85 13.37
N CYS A 330 3.29 -33.88 12.75
CA CYS A 330 2.96 -35.10 13.49
C CYS A 330 4.18 -36.02 13.32
N ASP A 331 4.73 -36.50 14.42
CA ASP A 331 5.73 -37.53 14.41
C ASP A 331 5.17 -38.74 13.61
N ASP A 332 5.95 -39.29 12.69
CA ASP A 332 5.70 -40.54 11.94
C ASP A 332 4.78 -40.47 10.69
N SER A 333 4.76 -39.44 9.90
CA SER A 333 4.07 -39.50 8.61
C SER A 333 5.00 -39.40 7.40
N GLU A 334 4.76 -40.28 6.44
CA GLU A 334 5.27 -40.21 5.07
C GLU A 334 5.19 -38.76 4.53
N ALA A 335 6.23 -38.31 3.87
CA ALA A 335 6.35 -36.95 3.41
C ALA A 335 5.14 -36.52 2.56
N VAL A 336 4.32 -35.64 3.10
CA VAL A 336 3.22 -35.03 2.33
C VAL A 336 3.83 -34.03 1.34
N THR A 337 3.83 -34.39 0.07
CA THR A 337 4.46 -33.60 -1.00
C THR A 337 3.48 -32.68 -1.73
N LYS A 338 2.18 -32.86 -1.53
CA LYS A 338 1.12 -32.09 -2.22
C LYS A 338 0.26 -31.27 -1.23
N CYS A 339 -0.05 -30.03 -1.60
CA CYS A 339 -0.96 -29.17 -0.83
C CYS A 339 -2.40 -29.73 -0.80
N VAL A 340 -3.21 -29.25 0.13
CA VAL A 340 -4.61 -29.71 0.31
C VAL A 340 -5.42 -29.60 -0.99
N PHE A 341 -5.26 -28.50 -1.73
CA PHE A 341 -6.00 -28.26 -2.96
C PHE A 341 -5.63 -29.26 -4.05
N CYS A 342 -4.34 -29.53 -4.26
CA CYS A 342 -3.89 -30.52 -5.24
C CYS A 342 -4.28 -31.95 -4.84
N ARG A 343 -4.30 -32.28 -3.55
CA ARG A 343 -4.79 -33.57 -3.06
C ARG A 343 -6.30 -33.74 -3.29
N LEU A 344 -7.09 -32.70 -3.12
CA LEU A 344 -8.53 -32.73 -3.37
C LEU A 344 -8.87 -32.81 -4.85
N ALA A 345 -8.04 -32.20 -5.72
CA ALA A 345 -8.21 -32.24 -7.18
C ALA A 345 -7.66 -33.54 -7.81
N SER A 346 -6.81 -34.30 -7.11
CA SER A 346 -6.23 -35.53 -7.63
C SER A 346 -7.25 -36.68 -7.66
N PRO A 347 -7.32 -37.44 -8.78
CA PRO A 347 -8.17 -38.65 -8.86
C PRO A 347 -7.78 -39.73 -7.84
N SER A 348 -6.51 -39.77 -7.45
CA SER A 348 -5.99 -40.64 -6.40
C SER A 348 -6.00 -39.90 -5.07
N ARG A 349 -7.14 -39.92 -4.38
CA ARG A 349 -7.24 -39.43 -2.99
C ARG A 349 -6.39 -40.36 -2.12
N ASN A 350 -5.21 -39.92 -1.70
CA ASN A 350 -4.50 -40.54 -0.60
C ASN A 350 -5.30 -40.24 0.68
N ILE A 351 -6.28 -41.06 0.96
CA ILE A 351 -6.99 -41.11 2.25
C ILE A 351 -5.96 -41.74 3.18
N LEU A 352 -5.37 -40.95 4.07
CA LEU A 352 -4.61 -41.50 5.18
C LEU A 352 -5.57 -42.42 5.96
N PRO A 353 -5.18 -43.67 6.24
CA PRO A 353 -5.99 -44.53 7.07
C PRO A 353 -6.22 -43.86 8.42
N LEU A 354 -7.49 -43.76 8.84
CA LEU A 354 -7.82 -43.29 10.18
C LEU A 354 -7.08 -44.18 11.19
N PRO A 355 -6.48 -43.60 12.24
CA PRO A 355 -5.88 -44.39 13.29
C PRO A 355 -6.94 -45.34 13.86
N PRO A 356 -6.60 -46.61 14.25
CA PRO A 356 -7.53 -47.55 14.77
C PRO A 356 -8.18 -46.99 16.03
N ILE A 357 -9.51 -47.02 16.08
CA ILE A 357 -10.29 -46.65 17.26
C ILE A 357 -9.93 -47.68 18.35
N VAL A 358 -9.14 -47.26 19.32
CA VAL A 358 -8.91 -48.05 20.54
C VAL A 358 -10.22 -48.02 21.31
N ALA A 359 -10.91 -49.14 21.36
CA ALA A 359 -12.08 -49.30 22.22
C ALA A 359 -11.62 -49.17 23.68
N PRO A 360 -12.36 -48.47 24.55
CA PRO A 360 -12.05 -48.45 25.96
C PRO A 360 -12.25 -49.83 26.53
N ASP A 361 -11.24 -50.36 27.21
CA ASP A 361 -11.33 -51.58 28.00
C ASP A 361 -12.46 -51.46 29.02
N LEU A 362 -13.35 -52.47 29.01
CA LEU A 362 -14.41 -52.67 29.99
C LEU A 362 -13.84 -53.12 31.34
#